data_c17b9f97376843532b17cab1f05adbb5
#
_entry.id   c17b9f97376843532b17cab1f05adbb5
#
_cell.length_a   1.000
_cell.length_b   1.000
_cell.length_c   1.000
_cell.angle_alpha   90.00
_cell.angle_beta   90.00
_cell.angle_gamma   90.00
#
_symmetry.space_group_name_H-M   'P 1'
#
loop_
_entity.id
_entity.type
_entity.pdbx_description
1 polymer ?
#
loop_
_entity_poly.entity_id
_entity_poly.type
_entity_poly.pdbx_seq_one_letter_code
_entity_poly.pdbx_strand_id
1 'polypeptide(L)'
;MDGNMNSNIRIMGICFIQIMMSTTGCLEDEPKKETPIEEPSLPVGIFVTGPNGTAIDVEPLDMDFVFSDVGEEGAEPSIGVTSSGCIFFIAFEKPMRSCDQGLTWENTADSTQAFFTNDPYGWVDTTTDRIFNIHMMGLWTTWIGWSDNDGESWEANPHDSGAPVNDHIKLGSGPWTDEGYGIGGGLTSSIYETAVYFCYNKLAYISCYTSYDGGASFEAGGNLVGIATANGGLHGAITSAPDGTVYLPPRVATPAIIFSKDNGLTWEERVMGQDVGTPNPRKNGEIATDTDSNAYNVWVGGDQGVYMSRSTDSGESWEQESTRISPVEVISATFPHTSAGDPGRIAITYLGSEDADALGQPNIDGEPWDGNAHYATGNVSHYLYVTYSLNALDENPIFHTQKVSADPVQVGSICLNSGDCRDIGGSNRNLLDFNDLHIDLEGRVYIAIADGCTGTVSYTHLRAHETRHDLVCRL
;
A
#
# COMPACT_ATOMS: atom_id res chain seq x y z
N MET A 1 -37.87 -19.91 56.93
CA MET A 1 -38.64 -20.05 55.68
C MET A 1 -37.79 -19.43 54.58
N ASP A 2 -37.23 -20.32 53.81
CA ASP A 2 -36.23 -20.12 52.81
C ASP A 2 -36.78 -19.40 51.57
N GLY A 3 -36.03 -18.50 51.03
CA GLY A 3 -36.31 -17.86 49.74
C GLY A 3 -35.01 -17.58 49.01
N ASN A 4 -34.51 -18.59 48.30
CA ASN A 4 -33.35 -18.56 47.45
C ASN A 4 -33.62 -17.69 46.22
N MET A 5 -32.90 -16.60 46.04
CA MET A 5 -32.88 -15.81 44.79
C MET A 5 -31.56 -16.07 44.06
N ASN A 6 -31.59 -17.01 43.15
CA ASN A 6 -30.53 -17.22 42.16
C ASN A 6 -30.50 -16.06 41.16
N SER A 7 -29.52 -15.17 41.29
CA SER A 7 -29.19 -14.21 40.27
C SER A 7 -28.21 -14.86 39.23
N ASN A 8 -28.75 -15.26 38.10
CA ASN A 8 -27.96 -15.66 36.96
C ASN A 8 -27.29 -14.42 36.32
N ILE A 9 -26.07 -14.15 36.71
CA ILE A 9 -25.20 -13.25 35.97
C ILE A 9 -24.71 -14.03 34.74
N ARG A 10 -25.27 -13.75 33.57
CA ARG A 10 -24.69 -14.15 32.30
C ARG A 10 -23.49 -13.26 32.04
N ILE A 11 -22.31 -13.80 32.26
CA ILE A 11 -21.07 -13.22 31.75
C ILE A 11 -21.13 -13.38 30.24
N MET A 12 -21.29 -12.27 29.53
CA MET A 12 -21.06 -12.21 28.10
C MET A 12 -19.57 -12.45 27.90
N GLY A 13 -19.22 -13.65 27.44
CA GLY A 13 -17.85 -13.96 27.04
C GLY A 13 -17.47 -13.08 25.86
N ILE A 14 -16.53 -12.17 26.09
CA ILE A 14 -15.82 -11.48 25.04
C ILE A 14 -15.04 -12.59 24.32
N CYS A 15 -15.44 -12.86 23.10
CA CYS A 15 -14.73 -13.77 22.22
C CYS A 15 -13.45 -13.05 21.79
N PHE A 16 -12.36 -13.32 22.51
CA PHE A 16 -11.03 -13.01 22.00
C PHE A 16 -10.84 -13.88 20.75
N ILE A 17 -10.90 -13.28 19.58
CA ILE A 17 -10.42 -13.90 18.34
C ILE A 17 -8.91 -13.95 18.50
N GLN A 18 -8.42 -15.07 18.99
CA GLN A 18 -7.04 -15.42 18.93
C GLN A 18 -6.78 -15.77 17.45
N ILE A 19 -6.19 -14.83 16.71
CA ILE A 19 -5.69 -15.09 15.36
C ILE A 19 -4.52 -16.05 15.56
N MET A 20 -4.78 -17.34 15.46
CA MET A 20 -3.71 -18.29 15.28
C MET A 20 -3.23 -18.13 13.84
N MET A 21 -2.07 -17.52 13.67
CA MET A 21 -1.33 -17.58 12.42
C MET A 21 -1.02 -19.07 12.15
N SER A 22 -1.71 -19.66 11.20
CA SER A 22 -1.31 -20.96 10.69
C SER A 22 -0.34 -20.70 9.51
N THR A 23 0.90 -21.02 9.71
CA THR A 23 1.97 -21.01 8.71
C THR A 23 1.89 -22.17 7.71
N THR A 24 0.70 -22.58 7.32
CA THR A 24 0.53 -23.74 6.43
C THR A 24 -0.16 -23.34 5.15
N GLY A 25 0.60 -22.77 4.25
CA GLY A 25 0.13 -22.49 2.89
C GLY A 25 1.04 -23.05 1.78
N CYS A 26 2.30 -23.31 2.07
CA CYS A 26 3.23 -23.94 1.13
C CYS A 26 3.56 -25.36 1.61
N LEU A 27 3.65 -26.32 0.72
CA LEU A 27 3.93 -27.73 1.00
C LEU A 27 5.16 -27.89 1.90
N GLU A 28 5.02 -28.65 2.99
CA GLU A 28 6.15 -29.08 3.81
C GLU A 28 7.11 -29.91 2.94
N ASP A 29 8.22 -29.30 2.52
CA ASP A 29 9.36 -30.04 1.97
C ASP A 29 10.32 -30.43 3.09
N GLU A 30 10.83 -31.64 3.03
CA GLU A 30 11.85 -32.16 3.93
C GLU A 30 13.10 -31.24 3.92
N PRO A 31 13.88 -31.17 5.01
CA PRO A 31 15.03 -30.28 5.11
C PRO A 31 16.05 -30.58 3.99
N LYS A 32 16.11 -29.70 3.01
CA LYS A 32 17.05 -29.77 1.90
C LYS A 32 18.47 -29.50 2.43
N LYS A 33 19.40 -30.36 2.01
CA LYS A 33 20.84 -30.12 2.11
C LYS A 33 21.17 -28.75 1.51
N GLU A 34 22.02 -28.00 2.19
CA GLU A 34 22.63 -26.78 1.66
C GLU A 34 23.16 -27.02 0.25
N THR A 35 22.45 -26.58 -0.75
CA THR A 35 22.94 -26.42 -2.10
C THR A 35 23.61 -25.06 -2.20
N PRO A 36 24.68 -24.93 -3.00
CA PRO A 36 25.32 -23.62 -3.23
C PRO A 36 24.26 -22.63 -3.72
N ILE A 37 24.33 -21.40 -3.23
CA ILE A 37 23.50 -20.29 -3.72
C ILE A 37 23.78 -20.20 -5.22
N GLU A 38 22.85 -20.69 -6.05
CA GLU A 38 22.85 -20.37 -7.48
C GLU A 38 22.55 -18.87 -7.56
N GLU A 39 23.39 -18.17 -8.33
CA GLU A 39 23.10 -16.77 -8.68
C GLU A 39 21.66 -16.71 -9.23
N PRO A 40 20.85 -15.74 -8.79
CA PRO A 40 19.46 -15.65 -9.23
C PRO A 40 19.39 -15.64 -10.74
N SER A 41 18.75 -16.64 -11.31
CA SER A 41 18.47 -16.65 -12.75
C SER A 41 17.62 -15.43 -13.07
N LEU A 42 18.00 -14.66 -14.10
CA LEU A 42 17.29 -13.47 -14.56
C LEU A 42 15.79 -13.74 -14.70
N PRO A 43 14.94 -12.80 -14.30
CA PRO A 43 13.50 -12.95 -14.34
C PRO A 43 13.02 -13.27 -15.76
N VAL A 44 12.19 -14.28 -15.88
CA VAL A 44 11.58 -14.69 -17.13
C VAL A 44 10.34 -13.84 -17.35
N GLY A 45 10.40 -12.88 -18.26
CA GLY A 45 9.26 -12.11 -18.73
C GLY A 45 9.44 -10.61 -18.55
N ILE A 46 9.94 -9.96 -19.59
CA ILE A 46 9.88 -8.52 -19.77
C ILE A 46 8.84 -8.25 -20.83
N PHE A 47 7.91 -7.35 -20.53
CA PHE A 47 6.85 -6.94 -21.44
C PHE A 47 6.99 -5.44 -21.72
N VAL A 48 6.81 -5.04 -22.98
CA VAL A 48 6.66 -3.63 -23.33
C VAL A 48 5.30 -3.45 -23.97
N THR A 49 4.48 -2.62 -23.35
CA THR A 49 3.09 -2.47 -23.73
C THR A 49 2.72 -1.00 -23.97
N GLY A 50 1.72 -0.79 -24.81
CA GLY A 50 1.03 0.48 -24.99
C GLY A 50 -0.19 0.63 -24.04
N PRO A 51 -1.02 1.66 -24.24
CA PRO A 51 -2.11 2.03 -23.33
C PRO A 51 -3.18 0.96 -23.06
N ASN A 52 -3.28 -0.07 -23.92
CA ASN A 52 -4.24 -1.16 -23.78
C ASN A 52 -3.63 -2.45 -23.20
N GLY A 53 -2.42 -2.38 -22.65
CA GLY A 53 -1.70 -3.55 -22.14
C GLY A 53 -1.24 -4.52 -23.23
N THR A 54 -1.33 -4.15 -24.51
CA THR A 54 -0.89 -4.97 -25.64
C THR A 54 0.56 -4.71 -25.99
N ALA A 55 1.28 -5.76 -26.34
CA ALA A 55 2.69 -5.66 -26.69
C ALA A 55 2.95 -4.71 -27.88
N ILE A 56 4.00 -3.92 -27.76
CA ILE A 56 4.51 -3.02 -28.79
C ILE A 56 5.98 -3.35 -29.08
N ASP A 57 6.42 -3.04 -30.31
CA ASP A 57 7.81 -3.29 -30.76
C ASP A 57 8.73 -2.13 -30.35
N VAL A 58 9.06 -2.10 -29.06
CA VAL A 58 10.00 -1.15 -28.46
C VAL A 58 11.00 -1.94 -27.63
N GLU A 59 12.27 -1.54 -27.68
CA GLU A 59 13.33 -2.18 -26.87
C GLU A 59 12.96 -2.08 -25.38
N PRO A 60 12.94 -3.20 -24.65
CA PRO A 60 12.66 -3.16 -23.22
C PRO A 60 13.77 -2.44 -22.47
N LEU A 61 13.36 -1.68 -21.46
CA LEU A 61 14.27 -1.26 -20.40
C LEU A 61 14.40 -2.44 -19.45
N ASP A 62 15.61 -2.92 -19.26
CA ASP A 62 15.91 -3.98 -18.32
C ASP A 62 16.47 -3.37 -17.04
N MET A 63 15.80 -3.62 -15.93
CA MET A 63 16.21 -3.12 -14.61
C MET A 63 16.66 -4.30 -13.76
N ASP A 64 17.84 -4.18 -13.19
CA ASP A 64 18.34 -5.15 -12.22
C ASP A 64 17.67 -4.94 -10.87
N PHE A 65 17.08 -5.99 -10.34
CA PHE A 65 16.48 -5.99 -9.01
C PHE A 65 17.32 -6.79 -8.03
N VAL A 66 17.52 -6.25 -6.84
CA VAL A 66 18.21 -6.91 -5.74
C VAL A 66 17.21 -7.20 -4.64
N PHE A 67 17.05 -8.46 -4.31
CA PHE A 67 16.25 -8.89 -3.18
C PHE A 67 17.04 -8.81 -1.88
N SER A 68 16.39 -8.38 -0.81
CA SER A 68 16.94 -8.33 0.53
C SER A 68 15.95 -8.90 1.53
N ASP A 69 16.41 -9.76 2.40
CA ASP A 69 15.62 -10.29 3.52
C ASP A 69 15.81 -9.39 4.73
N VAL A 70 14.70 -8.83 5.24
CA VAL A 70 14.69 -8.00 6.44
C VAL A 70 14.90 -8.84 7.72
N GLY A 71 14.69 -10.17 7.63
CA GLY A 71 14.92 -11.09 8.73
C GLY A 71 13.82 -11.10 9.80
N GLU A 72 12.64 -10.55 9.48
CA GLU A 72 11.49 -10.49 10.37
C GLU A 72 10.20 -10.94 9.66
N GLU A 73 9.28 -11.49 10.43
CA GLU A 73 7.93 -11.74 9.94
C GLU A 73 7.21 -10.40 9.77
N GLY A 74 6.48 -10.25 8.67
CA GLY A 74 5.73 -9.04 8.38
C GLY A 74 4.62 -9.30 7.38
N ALA A 75 3.60 -8.45 7.43
CA ALA A 75 2.55 -8.34 6.42
C ALA A 75 2.03 -6.91 6.45
N GLU A 76 1.40 -6.46 5.36
CA GLU A 76 1.09 -5.04 5.16
C GLU A 76 2.36 -4.16 5.30
N PRO A 77 3.43 -4.50 4.61
CA PRO A 77 4.70 -3.80 4.79
C PRO A 77 4.62 -2.38 4.26
N SER A 78 5.28 -1.45 4.93
CA SER A 78 5.47 -0.09 4.45
C SER A 78 6.94 0.22 4.32
N ILE A 79 7.32 1.07 3.35
CA ILE A 79 8.71 1.41 3.08
C ILE A 79 8.87 2.90 2.81
N GLY A 80 9.97 3.46 3.29
CA GLY A 80 10.38 4.82 2.97
C GLY A 80 11.87 4.99 3.09
N VAL A 81 12.41 6.04 2.47
CA VAL A 81 13.85 6.32 2.46
C VAL A 81 14.06 7.77 2.87
N THR A 82 14.94 7.99 3.85
CA THR A 82 15.34 9.34 4.28
C THR A 82 16.36 9.94 3.33
N SER A 83 16.58 11.24 3.39
CA SER A 83 17.58 11.95 2.58
C SER A 83 19.02 11.47 2.87
N SER A 84 19.25 10.86 4.03
CA SER A 84 20.51 10.20 4.36
C SER A 84 20.74 8.90 3.58
N GLY A 85 19.69 8.36 2.91
CA GLY A 85 19.70 7.09 2.20
C GLY A 85 19.42 5.89 3.10
N CYS A 86 19.02 6.10 4.35
CA CYS A 86 18.55 5.01 5.21
C CYS A 86 17.14 4.59 4.82
N ILE A 87 16.96 3.30 4.64
CA ILE A 87 15.68 2.67 4.31
C ILE A 87 14.99 2.24 5.59
N PHE A 88 13.71 2.57 5.71
CA PHE A 88 12.86 2.10 6.79
C PHE A 88 11.77 1.19 6.25
N PHE A 89 11.67 0.02 6.85
CA PHE A 89 10.66 -0.99 6.55
C PHE A 89 9.89 -1.32 7.83
N ILE A 90 8.57 -1.29 7.77
CA ILE A 90 7.75 -1.64 8.92
C ILE A 90 7.31 -3.10 8.82
N ALA A 91 7.83 -3.91 9.73
CA ALA A 91 7.49 -5.32 9.90
C ALA A 91 6.63 -5.49 11.16
N PHE A 92 5.31 -5.45 11.01
CA PHE A 92 4.36 -5.35 12.11
C PHE A 92 4.69 -4.16 13.05
N GLU A 93 5.01 -4.41 14.32
CA GLU A 93 5.39 -3.36 15.27
C GLU A 93 6.86 -2.91 15.17
N LYS A 94 7.65 -3.52 14.31
CA LYS A 94 9.10 -3.35 14.25
C LYS A 94 9.51 -2.40 13.13
N PRO A 95 10.02 -1.19 13.44
CA PRO A 95 10.68 -0.35 12.45
C PRO A 95 12.08 -0.90 12.16
N MET A 96 12.25 -1.53 11.03
CA MET A 96 13.51 -2.08 10.55
C MET A 96 14.25 -1.04 9.73
N ARG A 97 15.53 -0.84 9.97
CA ARG A 97 16.39 0.12 9.30
C ARG A 97 17.52 -0.57 8.55
N SER A 98 17.81 -0.07 7.35
CA SER A 98 19.04 -0.35 6.61
C SER A 98 19.66 0.94 6.09
N CYS A 99 20.92 1.22 6.41
CA CYS A 99 21.67 2.37 5.86
C CYS A 99 22.79 1.92 4.89
N ASP A 100 22.75 0.68 4.42
CA ASP A 100 23.69 0.08 3.47
C ASP A 100 22.97 -0.50 2.23
N GLN A 101 21.86 0.10 1.85
CA GLN A 101 21.06 -0.24 0.67
C GLN A 101 20.40 -1.62 0.76
N GLY A 102 19.98 -2.04 1.95
CA GLY A 102 19.29 -3.28 2.18
C GLY A 102 20.21 -4.49 2.40
N LEU A 103 21.53 -4.31 2.52
CA LEU A 103 22.44 -5.42 2.75
C LEU A 103 22.34 -5.95 4.18
N THR A 104 22.13 -5.06 5.15
CA THR A 104 21.90 -5.43 6.56
C THR A 104 20.73 -4.65 7.13
N TRP A 105 20.01 -5.27 8.06
CA TRP A 105 18.84 -4.70 8.72
C TRP A 105 18.96 -4.78 10.23
N GLU A 106 18.44 -3.77 10.91
CA GLU A 106 18.37 -3.73 12.37
C GLU A 106 17.00 -3.23 12.83
N ASN A 107 16.50 -3.80 13.90
CA ASN A 107 15.29 -3.32 14.56
C ASN A 107 15.65 -2.11 15.42
N THR A 108 15.03 -0.95 15.14
CA THR A 108 15.28 0.29 15.87
C THR A 108 14.20 0.63 16.90
N ALA A 109 13.24 -0.28 17.15
CA ALA A 109 12.21 -0.07 18.17
C ALA A 109 12.82 0.12 19.55
N ASP A 110 12.36 1.12 20.26
CA ASP A 110 12.67 1.33 21.67
C ASP A 110 11.42 1.12 22.55
N SER A 111 11.52 1.41 23.84
CA SER A 111 10.42 1.20 24.79
C SER A 111 9.23 2.15 24.61
N THR A 112 9.31 3.14 23.74
CA THR A 112 8.22 4.06 23.42
C THR A 112 7.31 3.50 22.34
N GLN A 113 7.80 2.50 21.56
CA GLN A 113 7.04 1.90 20.48
C GLN A 113 5.95 0.94 20.98
N ALA A 114 4.96 0.71 20.15
CA ALA A 114 3.93 -0.28 20.42
C ALA A 114 4.54 -1.69 20.52
N PHE A 115 3.99 -2.51 21.40
CA PHE A 115 4.45 -3.90 21.61
C PHE A 115 3.57 -4.93 20.86
N PHE A 116 2.54 -4.48 20.17
CA PHE A 116 1.74 -5.26 19.22
C PHE A 116 0.97 -4.31 18.31
N THR A 117 0.53 -4.83 17.17
CA THR A 117 -0.34 -4.10 16.24
C THR A 117 -1.43 -5.02 15.71
N ASN A 118 -2.58 -4.44 15.34
CA ASN A 118 -3.62 -5.11 14.56
C ASN A 118 -3.61 -4.63 13.11
N ASP A 119 -2.94 -3.49 12.85
CA ASP A 119 -2.83 -2.84 11.54
C ASP A 119 -1.61 -1.91 11.60
N PRO A 120 -0.47 -2.31 11.03
CA PRO A 120 0.75 -1.50 11.02
C PRO A 120 0.74 -0.56 9.82
N TYR A 121 1.40 0.59 9.95
CA TYR A 121 1.73 1.43 8.81
C TYR A 121 2.94 2.30 9.11
N GLY A 122 3.77 2.56 8.10
CA GLY A 122 4.91 3.45 8.17
C GLY A 122 4.88 4.51 7.10
N TRP A 123 5.54 5.62 7.38
CA TRP A 123 5.70 6.74 6.46
C TRP A 123 7.02 7.45 6.73
N VAL A 124 7.71 7.86 5.68
CA VAL A 124 8.85 8.78 5.78
C VAL A 124 8.44 10.10 5.14
N ASP A 125 8.46 11.17 5.94
CA ASP A 125 8.30 12.53 5.44
C ASP A 125 9.62 12.96 4.77
N THR A 126 9.66 12.92 3.46
CA THR A 126 10.87 13.21 2.68
C THR A 126 11.32 14.66 2.73
N THR A 127 10.50 15.57 3.27
CA THR A 127 10.87 16.99 3.48
C THR A 127 11.66 17.17 4.77
N THR A 128 11.26 16.46 5.82
CA THR A 128 11.83 16.64 7.17
C THR A 128 12.68 15.47 7.64
N ASP A 129 12.70 14.38 6.89
CA ASP A 129 13.26 13.07 7.26
C ASP A 129 12.64 12.44 8.52
N ARG A 130 11.47 12.93 8.95
CA ARG A 130 10.73 12.28 10.04
C ARG A 130 10.17 10.95 9.59
N ILE A 131 10.47 9.93 10.37
CA ILE A 131 9.99 8.57 10.17
C ILE A 131 8.81 8.33 11.10
N PHE A 132 7.70 7.86 10.57
CA PHE A 132 6.53 7.46 11.35
C PHE A 132 6.43 5.94 11.38
N ASN A 133 6.14 5.41 12.57
CA ASN A 133 5.80 4.02 12.82
C ASN A 133 4.50 3.99 13.62
N ILE A 134 3.39 3.66 12.96
CA ILE A 134 2.06 3.77 13.55
C ILE A 134 1.38 2.41 13.67
N HIS A 135 0.59 2.24 14.73
CA HIS A 135 0.02 0.95 15.09
C HIS A 135 -1.42 1.10 15.57
N MET A 136 -2.34 0.45 14.90
CA MET A 136 -3.69 0.33 15.41
C MET A 136 -3.74 -0.71 16.53
N MET A 137 -4.33 -0.34 17.65
CA MET A 137 -4.39 -1.14 18.85
C MET A 137 -5.84 -1.38 19.27
N GLY A 138 -6.30 -2.61 19.14
CA GLY A 138 -7.60 -3.04 19.64
C GLY A 138 -8.79 -2.41 18.91
N LEU A 139 -8.63 -1.98 17.66
CA LEU A 139 -9.65 -1.30 16.84
C LEU A 139 -10.18 0.00 17.46
N TRP A 140 -9.40 0.65 18.31
CA TRP A 140 -9.83 1.85 19.04
C TRP A 140 -8.81 2.98 19.03
N THR A 141 -7.56 2.67 19.33
CA THR A 141 -6.49 3.65 19.50
C THR A 141 -5.40 3.38 18.47
N THR A 142 -4.90 4.44 17.87
CA THR A 142 -3.67 4.34 17.06
C THR A 142 -2.51 4.90 17.86
N TRP A 143 -1.48 4.11 18.01
CA TRP A 143 -0.20 4.53 18.57
C TRP A 143 0.61 5.17 17.45
N ILE A 144 0.90 6.46 17.57
CA ILE A 144 1.64 7.20 16.56
C ILE A 144 3.03 7.46 17.10
N GLY A 145 4.00 6.71 16.57
CA GLY A 145 5.42 6.87 16.88
C GLY A 145 6.13 7.64 15.78
N TRP A 146 7.16 8.42 16.14
CA TRP A 146 8.01 9.11 15.18
C TRP A 146 9.45 9.18 15.65
N SER A 147 10.37 9.32 14.67
CA SER A 147 11.80 9.56 14.91
C SER A 147 12.31 10.66 13.98
N ASP A 148 13.13 11.56 14.52
CA ASP A 148 13.81 12.66 13.78
C ASP A 148 15.33 12.40 13.63
N ASN A 149 15.80 11.19 13.88
CA ASN A 149 17.22 10.86 13.91
C ASN A 149 17.49 9.45 13.38
N ASP A 150 16.93 9.12 12.24
CA ASP A 150 17.09 7.83 11.57
C ASP A 150 16.81 6.62 12.50
N GLY A 151 15.80 6.74 13.37
CA GLY A 151 15.38 5.66 14.26
C GLY A 151 16.30 5.42 15.48
N GLU A 152 17.26 6.30 15.78
CA GLU A 152 18.10 6.16 16.97
C GLU A 152 17.32 6.36 18.27
N SER A 153 16.28 7.17 18.22
CA SER A 153 15.32 7.35 19.31
C SER A 153 13.93 7.68 18.77
N TRP A 154 12.93 7.34 19.56
CA TRP A 154 11.53 7.50 19.17
C TRP A 154 10.76 8.30 20.21
N GLU A 155 9.77 9.03 19.71
CA GLU A 155 8.71 9.63 20.51
C GLU A 155 7.38 9.05 20.06
N ALA A 156 6.34 9.07 20.91
CA ALA A 156 5.03 8.56 20.54
C ALA A 156 3.90 9.19 21.34
N ASN A 157 2.75 9.35 20.69
CA ASN A 157 1.50 9.73 21.29
C ASN A 157 0.34 8.83 20.80
N PRO A 158 -0.58 8.44 21.66
CA PRO A 158 -1.78 7.74 21.24
C PRO A 158 -2.78 8.71 20.63
N HIS A 159 -3.42 8.30 19.54
CA HIS A 159 -4.60 8.94 18.99
C HIS A 159 -5.84 8.10 19.31
N ASP A 160 -6.77 8.65 20.12
CA ASP A 160 -8.04 8.01 20.45
C ASP A 160 -9.09 8.37 19.39
N SER A 161 -9.60 7.37 18.69
CA SER A 161 -10.64 7.57 17.67
C SER A 161 -11.99 8.01 18.25
N GLY A 162 -12.18 7.92 19.58
CA GLY A 162 -13.43 8.26 20.27
C GLY A 162 -14.58 7.29 20.02
N ALA A 163 -14.40 6.27 19.19
CA ALA A 163 -15.35 5.19 18.92
C ALA A 163 -14.63 3.97 18.33
N PRO A 164 -15.06 2.73 18.65
CA PRO A 164 -14.63 1.57 17.88
C PRO A 164 -15.31 1.67 16.50
N VAL A 165 -14.89 1.16 15.52
CA VAL A 165 -13.91 0.44 14.86
C VAL A 165 -12.98 1.42 14.17
N ASN A 166 -11.75 1.53 14.59
CA ASN A 166 -10.67 2.18 13.89
C ASN A 166 -9.91 1.06 13.15
N ASP A 167 -9.80 1.18 11.85
CA ASP A 167 -9.26 0.13 10.99
C ASP A 167 -8.64 0.75 9.74
N HIS A 168 -7.69 0.06 9.12
CA HIS A 168 -7.10 0.49 7.86
C HIS A 168 -6.48 1.89 7.94
N ILE A 169 -5.56 2.04 8.91
CA ILE A 169 -4.89 3.32 9.19
C ILE A 169 -3.90 3.69 8.09
N LYS A 170 -3.88 4.96 7.68
CA LYS A 170 -2.90 5.52 6.76
C LYS A 170 -2.44 6.89 7.24
N LEU A 171 -1.16 7.18 7.02
CA LEU A 171 -0.54 8.45 7.33
C LEU A 171 0.22 8.96 6.10
N GLY A 172 0.23 10.28 5.92
CA GLY A 172 0.96 10.96 4.86
C GLY A 172 1.32 12.36 5.29
N SER A 173 2.21 13.02 4.58
CA SER A 173 2.61 14.40 4.85
C SER A 173 2.80 15.17 3.55
N GLY A 174 2.80 16.48 3.62
CA GLY A 174 3.03 17.33 2.48
C GLY A 174 3.07 18.82 2.81
N PRO A 175 3.34 19.68 1.83
CA PRO A 175 3.49 21.10 2.05
C PRO A 175 2.19 21.77 2.51
N TRP A 176 2.34 22.87 3.22
CA TRP A 176 1.22 23.73 3.55
C TRP A 176 0.76 24.52 2.33
N THR A 177 -0.56 24.61 2.14
CA THR A 177 -1.17 25.54 1.16
C THR A 177 -1.48 26.87 1.83
N ASP A 178 -1.59 27.94 1.04
CA ASP A 178 -1.97 29.27 1.55
C ASP A 178 -3.36 29.24 2.21
N GLU A 179 -4.29 28.48 1.66
CA GLU A 179 -5.64 28.30 2.18
C GLU A 179 -5.63 27.54 3.50
N GLY A 180 -4.85 26.44 3.60
CA GLY A 180 -4.74 25.62 4.81
C GLY A 180 -3.99 26.33 5.93
N TYR A 181 -3.01 27.14 5.60
CA TYR A 181 -2.18 27.87 6.56
C TYR A 181 -2.94 28.98 7.31
N GLY A 182 -3.96 29.58 6.70
CA GLY A 182 -4.69 30.74 7.23
C GLY A 182 -5.77 30.45 8.26
N ILE A 183 -6.25 29.22 8.42
CA ILE A 183 -7.48 28.92 9.15
C ILE A 183 -7.27 28.63 10.64
N GLY A 184 -6.08 28.27 11.06
CA GLY A 184 -5.74 28.09 12.48
C GLY A 184 -5.66 29.37 13.31
N GLY A 185 -6.26 30.47 12.88
CA GLY A 185 -6.41 31.70 13.67
C GLY A 185 -5.13 32.46 13.93
N GLY A 186 -4.19 32.48 12.99
CA GLY A 186 -3.00 33.32 13.05
C GLY A 186 -1.92 32.90 14.06
N LEU A 187 -2.12 31.79 14.76
CA LEU A 187 -1.15 31.20 15.69
C LEU A 187 -0.50 29.92 15.15
N THR A 188 -0.98 29.44 14.05
CA THR A 188 -0.39 28.31 13.33
C THR A 188 0.62 28.78 12.28
N SER A 189 1.55 29.62 12.66
CA SER A 189 2.86 29.46 12.10
C SER A 189 3.24 28.03 12.46
N SER A 190 3.18 27.15 11.49
CA SER A 190 3.46 25.73 11.62
C SER A 190 4.59 25.53 12.60
N ILE A 191 4.30 24.83 13.68
CA ILE A 191 5.32 24.34 14.60
C ILE A 191 6.17 23.32 13.85
N TYR A 192 5.63 22.80 12.74
CA TYR A 192 6.24 21.79 11.90
C TYR A 192 6.21 22.20 10.41
N GLU A 193 7.22 21.78 9.65
CA GLU A 193 7.46 22.23 8.28
C GLU A 193 6.42 21.73 7.29
N THR A 194 5.86 20.54 7.52
CA THR A 194 4.81 19.91 6.71
C THR A 194 3.53 19.71 7.47
N ALA A 195 2.41 19.65 6.76
CA ALA A 195 1.16 19.11 7.30
C ALA A 195 1.25 17.58 7.34
N VAL A 196 0.82 16.98 8.45
CA VAL A 196 0.74 15.52 8.56
C VAL A 196 -0.72 15.11 8.62
N TYR A 197 -1.10 14.17 7.76
CA TYR A 197 -2.47 13.68 7.62
C TYR A 197 -2.56 12.27 8.17
N PHE A 198 -3.62 11.99 8.91
CA PHE A 198 -3.95 10.68 9.43
C PHE A 198 -5.39 10.34 9.08
N CYS A 199 -5.60 9.33 8.25
CA CYS A 199 -6.93 8.86 7.86
C CYS A 199 -7.10 7.38 8.20
N TYR A 200 -8.34 7.02 8.52
CA TYR A 200 -8.70 5.64 8.84
C TYR A 200 -10.20 5.39 8.62
N ASN A 201 -10.56 4.13 8.52
CA ASN A 201 -11.94 3.69 8.53
C ASN A 201 -12.50 3.80 9.95
N LYS A 202 -13.48 4.66 10.15
CA LYS A 202 -14.23 4.80 11.40
C LYS A 202 -15.66 4.33 11.21
N LEU A 203 -15.95 3.10 11.67
CA LEU A 203 -17.27 2.46 11.59
C LEU A 203 -17.79 2.14 10.18
N ALA A 204 -17.43 2.72 9.14
CA ALA A 204 -17.80 2.58 7.74
C ALA A 204 -17.68 3.91 6.98
N TYR A 205 -16.96 4.86 7.55
CA TYR A 205 -16.67 6.15 6.92
C TYR A 205 -15.17 6.40 7.00
N ILE A 206 -14.62 7.05 5.99
CA ILE A 206 -13.28 7.59 6.08
C ILE A 206 -13.30 8.81 7.01
N SER A 207 -12.43 8.82 8.00
CA SER A 207 -12.21 9.95 8.89
C SER A 207 -10.78 10.40 8.77
N CYS A 208 -10.57 11.68 8.50
CA CYS A 208 -9.24 12.27 8.36
C CYS A 208 -8.99 13.34 9.42
N TYR A 209 -7.75 13.47 9.80
CA TYR A 209 -7.24 14.40 10.79
C TYR A 209 -5.97 15.03 10.24
N THR A 210 -5.73 16.29 10.62
CA THR A 210 -4.51 17.02 10.23
C THR A 210 -3.74 17.39 11.49
N SER A 211 -2.45 17.19 11.46
CA SER A 211 -1.51 17.62 12.49
C SER A 211 -0.75 18.85 12.04
N TYR A 212 -0.61 19.82 12.93
CA TYR A 212 0.16 21.05 12.76
C TYR A 212 1.50 21.02 13.50
N ASP A 213 1.76 19.97 14.26
CA ASP A 213 2.93 19.78 15.11
C ASP A 213 3.71 18.51 14.79
N GLY A 214 3.62 18.07 13.52
CA GLY A 214 4.40 16.94 13.02
C GLY A 214 3.96 15.58 13.53
N GLY A 215 2.66 15.41 13.81
CA GLY A 215 2.10 14.14 14.26
C GLY A 215 2.01 13.97 15.77
N ALA A 216 2.45 14.97 16.56
CA ALA A 216 2.35 14.92 18.01
C ALA A 216 0.91 15.06 18.51
N SER A 217 0.07 15.82 17.79
CA SER A 217 -1.37 15.88 18.00
C SER A 217 -2.11 16.03 16.67
N PHE A 218 -3.40 15.66 16.66
CA PHE A 218 -4.23 15.68 15.47
C PHE A 218 -5.54 16.40 15.74
N GLU A 219 -5.89 17.31 14.84
CA GLU A 219 -7.19 17.98 14.83
C GLU A 219 -8.08 17.34 13.77
N ALA A 220 -9.38 17.27 14.06
CA ALA A 220 -10.34 16.73 13.09
C ALA A 220 -10.31 17.60 11.82
N GLY A 221 -10.01 16.98 10.70
CA GLY A 221 -10.09 17.59 9.38
C GLY A 221 -11.53 17.82 8.93
N GLY A 222 -11.70 18.21 7.69
CA GLY A 222 -13.00 18.43 7.08
C GLY A 222 -13.88 17.17 7.12
N ASN A 223 -15.17 17.38 7.14
CA ASN A 223 -16.13 16.31 7.24
C ASN A 223 -16.30 15.57 5.90
N LEU A 224 -15.92 14.30 5.87
CA LEU A 224 -16.09 13.41 4.71
C LEU A 224 -17.48 12.75 4.63
N VAL A 225 -18.33 12.93 5.64
CA VAL A 225 -19.68 12.28 5.70
C VAL A 225 -20.59 12.66 4.52
N GLY A 226 -20.39 13.82 3.91
CA GLY A 226 -21.17 14.24 2.72
C GLY A 226 -20.65 13.68 1.40
N ILE A 227 -19.48 13.05 1.40
CA ILE A 227 -18.83 12.50 0.21
C ILE A 227 -19.29 11.06 0.02
N ALA A 228 -19.94 10.78 -1.12
CA ALA A 228 -20.54 9.46 -1.35
C ALA A 228 -19.50 8.35 -1.41
N THR A 229 -18.33 8.63 -1.97
CA THR A 229 -17.23 7.67 -2.11
C THR A 229 -16.47 7.41 -0.81
N ALA A 230 -16.64 8.23 0.21
CA ALA A 230 -16.09 7.98 1.54
C ALA A 230 -16.88 6.92 2.34
N ASN A 231 -18.06 6.52 1.85
CA ASN A 231 -18.84 5.46 2.46
C ASN A 231 -18.17 4.08 2.22
N GLY A 232 -18.12 3.27 3.25
CA GLY A 232 -17.40 2.00 3.24
C GLY A 232 -16.10 2.03 4.02
N GLY A 233 -15.52 3.20 4.21
CA GLY A 233 -14.41 3.50 5.12
C GLY A 233 -13.03 3.07 4.66
N LEU A 234 -12.90 2.13 3.74
CA LEU A 234 -11.61 1.65 3.26
C LEU A 234 -11.08 2.54 2.14
N HIS A 235 -9.77 2.73 2.13
CA HIS A 235 -9.05 3.61 1.20
C HIS A 235 -7.60 3.16 1.01
N GLY A 236 -6.92 3.67 -0.01
CA GLY A 236 -5.49 3.51 -0.22
C GLY A 236 -4.65 4.50 0.60
N ALA A 237 -3.39 4.62 0.25
CA ALA A 237 -2.46 5.54 0.89
C ALA A 237 -2.86 7.01 0.68
N ILE A 238 -2.51 7.86 1.64
CA ILE A 238 -2.66 9.31 1.52
C ILE A 238 -1.42 9.84 0.84
N THR A 239 -1.60 10.62 -0.22
CA THR A 239 -0.50 11.24 -0.95
C THR A 239 -0.73 12.73 -1.08
N SER A 240 0.31 13.52 -0.85
CA SER A 240 0.28 14.95 -1.05
C SER A 240 1.18 15.34 -2.22
N ALA A 241 0.67 16.18 -3.10
CA ALA A 241 1.44 16.73 -4.21
C ALA A 241 2.31 17.92 -3.76
N PRO A 242 3.34 18.28 -4.53
CA PRO A 242 4.17 19.46 -4.25
C PRO A 242 3.41 20.79 -4.18
N ASP A 243 2.24 20.90 -4.83
CA ASP A 243 1.36 22.07 -4.74
C ASP A 243 0.48 22.09 -3.48
N GLY A 244 0.59 21.06 -2.63
CA GLY A 244 -0.17 20.89 -1.39
C GLY A 244 -1.53 20.23 -1.56
N THR A 245 -1.92 19.80 -2.76
CA THR A 245 -3.12 19.01 -2.97
C THR A 245 -2.96 17.64 -2.33
N VAL A 246 -3.89 17.26 -1.47
CA VAL A 246 -3.91 15.96 -0.77
C VAL A 246 -4.91 15.05 -1.44
N TYR A 247 -4.51 13.82 -1.73
CA TYR A 247 -5.31 12.81 -2.38
C TYR A 247 -5.53 11.60 -1.50
N LEU A 248 -6.73 11.03 -1.60
CA LEU A 248 -7.14 9.83 -0.88
C LEU A 248 -7.99 8.95 -1.81
N PRO A 249 -7.47 7.84 -2.33
CA PRO A 249 -8.23 6.94 -3.18
C PRO A 249 -9.19 6.09 -2.35
N PRO A 250 -10.52 6.27 -2.45
CA PRO A 250 -11.49 5.48 -1.72
C PRO A 250 -11.64 4.08 -2.33
N ARG A 251 -11.97 3.09 -1.51
CA ARG A 251 -12.32 1.75 -1.98
C ARG A 251 -13.78 1.68 -2.39
N VAL A 252 -14.05 1.95 -3.65
CA VAL A 252 -15.40 2.00 -4.22
C VAL A 252 -15.49 1.23 -5.54
N ALA A 253 -16.73 0.92 -5.96
CA ALA A 253 -16.97 0.17 -7.19
C ALA A 253 -16.69 0.98 -8.47
N THR A 254 -16.67 2.30 -8.41
CA THR A 254 -16.36 3.19 -9.54
C THR A 254 -15.03 3.90 -9.26
N PRO A 255 -14.09 3.96 -10.19
CA PRO A 255 -12.84 4.67 -9.97
C PRO A 255 -13.10 6.11 -9.53
N ALA A 256 -12.58 6.49 -8.40
CA ALA A 256 -12.77 7.81 -7.83
C ALA A 256 -11.56 8.23 -6.99
N ILE A 257 -11.46 9.51 -6.76
CA ILE A 257 -10.50 10.12 -5.84
C ILE A 257 -11.23 11.12 -4.94
N ILE A 258 -10.85 11.16 -3.70
CA ILE A 258 -11.18 12.23 -2.76
C ILE A 258 -9.94 13.10 -2.65
N PHE A 259 -10.09 14.41 -2.68
CA PHE A 259 -8.94 15.31 -2.60
C PHE A 259 -9.27 16.59 -1.83
N SER A 260 -8.22 17.24 -1.33
CA SER A 260 -8.28 18.50 -0.59
C SER A 260 -7.19 19.45 -1.09
N LYS A 261 -7.51 20.74 -1.22
CA LYS A 261 -6.57 21.81 -1.58
C LYS A 261 -6.24 22.75 -0.42
N ASP A 262 -6.80 22.48 0.74
CA ASP A 262 -6.70 23.32 1.94
C ASP A 262 -6.24 22.52 3.18
N ASN A 263 -5.31 21.58 2.96
CA ASN A 263 -4.72 20.72 3.98
C ASN A 263 -5.76 19.94 4.82
N GLY A 264 -6.78 19.42 4.15
CA GLY A 264 -7.77 18.53 4.77
C GLY A 264 -8.92 19.26 5.47
N LEU A 265 -9.07 20.57 5.28
CA LEU A 265 -10.18 21.34 5.88
C LEU A 265 -11.48 21.12 5.11
N THR A 266 -11.40 21.06 3.77
CA THR A 266 -12.51 20.68 2.90
C THR A 266 -12.08 19.58 1.94
N TRP A 267 -13.02 18.74 1.54
CA TRP A 267 -12.78 17.62 0.65
C TRP A 267 -13.79 17.61 -0.49
N GLU A 268 -13.31 17.24 -1.66
CA GLU A 268 -14.10 17.04 -2.85
C GLU A 268 -13.88 15.63 -3.42
N GLU A 269 -14.77 15.18 -4.31
CA GLU A 269 -14.62 13.91 -5.00
C GLU A 269 -14.67 14.10 -6.52
N ARG A 270 -13.92 13.27 -7.23
CA ARG A 270 -14.00 13.14 -8.70
C ARG A 270 -14.07 11.67 -9.07
N VAL A 271 -14.87 11.40 -10.07
CA VAL A 271 -15.01 10.08 -10.69
C VAL A 271 -14.22 10.06 -11.99
N MET A 272 -13.53 8.98 -12.28
CA MET A 272 -12.66 8.82 -13.43
C MET A 272 -12.78 7.43 -14.06
N GLY A 273 -12.34 7.27 -15.31
CA GLY A 273 -12.05 5.99 -15.91
C GLY A 273 -13.17 4.96 -15.90
N GLN A 274 -14.38 5.30 -16.33
CA GLN A 274 -15.55 4.41 -16.24
C GLN A 274 -15.65 3.37 -17.37
N ASP A 275 -14.82 3.47 -18.37
CA ASP A 275 -14.86 2.69 -19.62
C ASP A 275 -14.32 1.26 -19.50
N VAL A 276 -13.51 0.98 -18.47
CA VAL A 276 -12.83 -0.31 -18.27
C VAL A 276 -13.51 -1.23 -17.25
N GLY A 277 -14.76 -0.98 -16.97
CA GLY A 277 -15.51 -1.70 -15.95
C GLY A 277 -15.23 -1.21 -14.53
N THR A 278 -16.04 -1.68 -13.60
CA THR A 278 -15.94 -1.26 -12.21
C THR A 278 -14.68 -1.86 -11.56
N PRO A 279 -13.93 -1.09 -10.76
CA PRO A 279 -12.86 -1.65 -9.95
C PRO A 279 -13.38 -2.77 -9.08
N ASN A 280 -12.53 -3.72 -8.81
CA ASN A 280 -12.87 -4.72 -7.81
C ASN A 280 -12.97 -4.03 -6.43
N PRO A 281 -14.13 -4.00 -5.78
CA PRO A 281 -14.33 -3.27 -4.53
C PRO A 281 -13.56 -3.87 -3.35
N ARG A 282 -12.91 -5.01 -3.53
CA ARG A 282 -12.08 -5.66 -2.52
C ARG A 282 -10.61 -5.29 -2.62
N LYS A 283 -10.23 -4.47 -3.61
CA LYS A 283 -8.85 -4.01 -3.81
C LYS A 283 -8.83 -2.50 -3.74
N ASN A 284 -7.88 -1.94 -2.99
CA ASN A 284 -7.73 -0.50 -2.90
C ASN A 284 -7.18 0.06 -4.20
N GLY A 285 -7.54 1.29 -4.53
CA GLY A 285 -6.79 2.11 -5.44
C GLY A 285 -5.61 2.76 -4.71
N GLU A 286 -4.58 3.13 -5.45
CA GLU A 286 -3.41 3.86 -4.92
C GLU A 286 -3.10 5.04 -5.82
N ILE A 287 -2.44 6.05 -5.26
CA ILE A 287 -2.16 7.30 -5.96
C ILE A 287 -0.73 7.75 -5.73
N ALA A 288 -0.11 8.26 -6.79
CA ALA A 288 1.18 8.95 -6.72
C ALA A 288 1.07 10.34 -7.34
N THR A 289 1.98 11.23 -6.95
CA THR A 289 2.15 12.54 -7.55
C THR A 289 3.60 12.77 -7.92
N ASP A 290 3.85 13.36 -9.08
CA ASP A 290 5.19 13.72 -9.53
C ASP A 290 5.63 15.11 -9.04
N THR A 291 6.86 15.48 -9.35
CA THR A 291 7.45 16.77 -8.92
C THR A 291 6.76 18.00 -9.51
N ASP A 292 5.95 17.86 -10.57
CA ASP A 292 5.14 18.95 -11.14
C ASP A 292 3.68 18.90 -10.68
N SER A 293 3.36 18.08 -9.65
CA SER A 293 2.02 17.88 -9.08
C SER A 293 1.02 17.20 -10.04
N ASN A 294 1.49 16.51 -11.08
CA ASN A 294 0.60 15.63 -11.81
C ASN A 294 0.29 14.40 -10.95
N ALA A 295 -0.94 13.93 -11.02
CA ALA A 295 -1.42 12.83 -10.18
C ALA A 295 -1.77 11.59 -11.03
N TYR A 296 -1.43 10.41 -10.53
CA TYR A 296 -1.62 9.12 -11.18
C TYR A 296 -2.36 8.18 -10.22
N ASN A 297 -3.64 7.95 -10.47
CA ASN A 297 -4.43 7.01 -9.68
C ASN A 297 -4.44 5.64 -10.36
N VAL A 298 -4.07 4.58 -9.64
CA VAL A 298 -4.02 3.20 -10.12
C VAL A 298 -5.00 2.32 -9.36
N TRP A 299 -5.59 1.35 -10.06
CA TRP A 299 -6.52 0.38 -9.46
C TRP A 299 -6.55 -0.92 -10.26
N VAL A 300 -7.18 -1.94 -9.69
CA VAL A 300 -7.47 -3.19 -10.41
C VAL A 300 -8.88 -3.11 -11.00
N GLY A 301 -8.98 -3.17 -12.32
CA GLY A 301 -10.24 -3.14 -13.05
C GLY A 301 -11.09 -4.41 -12.91
N GLY A 302 -12.28 -4.39 -13.52
CA GLY A 302 -13.21 -5.52 -13.49
C GLY A 302 -12.68 -6.79 -14.18
N ASP A 303 -11.79 -6.64 -15.14
CA ASP A 303 -11.09 -7.72 -15.85
C ASP A 303 -9.82 -8.20 -15.13
N GLN A 304 -9.58 -7.70 -13.91
CA GLN A 304 -8.43 -8.01 -13.06
C GLN A 304 -7.08 -7.47 -13.58
N GLY A 305 -7.05 -6.66 -14.62
CA GLY A 305 -5.89 -5.89 -15.03
C GLY A 305 -5.66 -4.67 -14.14
N VAL A 306 -4.44 -4.14 -14.14
CA VAL A 306 -4.11 -2.87 -13.46
C VAL A 306 -4.31 -1.72 -14.43
N TYR A 307 -5.02 -0.70 -13.97
CA TYR A 307 -5.38 0.49 -14.75
C TYR A 307 -4.93 1.77 -14.07
N MET A 308 -4.80 2.82 -14.85
CA MET A 308 -4.41 4.16 -14.40
C MET A 308 -5.28 5.22 -15.06
N SER A 309 -5.54 6.30 -14.34
CA SER A 309 -6.01 7.58 -14.86
C SER A 309 -5.13 8.70 -14.29
N ARG A 310 -5.00 9.80 -15.02
CA ARG A 310 -4.13 10.93 -14.67
C ARG A 310 -4.90 12.22 -14.53
N SER A 311 -4.35 13.12 -13.71
CA SER A 311 -4.74 14.52 -13.62
C SER A 311 -3.48 15.39 -13.74
N THR A 312 -3.59 16.49 -14.51
CA THR A 312 -2.50 17.49 -14.67
C THR A 312 -2.96 18.88 -14.21
N ASP A 313 -4.02 18.95 -13.42
CA ASP A 313 -4.66 20.18 -12.95
C ASP A 313 -5.04 20.11 -11.46
N SER A 314 -4.20 19.45 -10.65
CA SER A 314 -4.36 19.31 -9.20
C SER A 314 -5.69 18.63 -8.82
N GLY A 315 -6.05 17.58 -9.55
CA GLY A 315 -7.23 16.76 -9.27
C GLY A 315 -8.57 17.31 -9.75
N GLU A 316 -8.60 18.48 -10.40
CA GLU A 316 -9.85 19.08 -10.88
C GLU A 316 -10.50 18.27 -11.99
N SER A 317 -9.70 17.76 -12.91
CA SER A 317 -10.16 16.86 -13.96
C SER A 317 -9.27 15.63 -14.08
N TRP A 318 -9.86 14.53 -14.53
CA TRP A 318 -9.21 13.24 -14.72
C TRP A 318 -9.56 12.67 -16.09
N GLU A 319 -8.62 11.93 -16.67
CA GLU A 319 -8.88 11.21 -17.90
C GLU A 319 -10.08 10.27 -17.73
N GLN A 320 -10.99 10.31 -18.69
CA GLN A 320 -12.18 9.45 -18.68
C GLN A 320 -11.88 8.07 -19.27
N GLU A 321 -10.95 7.99 -20.23
CA GLU A 321 -10.44 6.75 -20.75
C GLU A 321 -9.26 6.31 -19.88
N SER A 322 -9.40 5.14 -19.27
CA SER A 322 -8.35 4.59 -18.41
C SER A 322 -7.30 3.84 -19.22
N THR A 323 -6.05 4.00 -18.83
CA THR A 323 -4.94 3.29 -19.45
C THR A 323 -4.69 1.97 -18.73
N ARG A 324 -4.71 0.83 -19.45
CA ARG A 324 -4.26 -0.44 -18.89
C ARG A 324 -2.73 -0.45 -18.86
N ILE A 325 -2.16 -0.60 -17.67
CA ILE A 325 -0.72 -0.62 -17.45
C ILE A 325 -0.14 -2.03 -17.33
N SER A 326 -0.92 -2.99 -16.83
CA SER A 326 -0.48 -4.38 -16.82
C SER A 326 -0.57 -5.03 -18.21
N PRO A 327 0.38 -5.89 -18.59
CA PRO A 327 0.28 -6.71 -19.79
C PRO A 327 -1.02 -7.53 -19.81
N VAL A 328 -1.55 -7.81 -21.00
CA VAL A 328 -2.77 -8.64 -21.12
C VAL A 328 -2.54 -10.08 -20.69
N GLU A 329 -1.30 -10.52 -20.67
CA GLU A 329 -0.86 -11.82 -20.18
C GLU A 329 -1.04 -11.98 -18.68
N VAL A 330 -1.03 -10.87 -17.92
CA VAL A 330 -1.36 -10.87 -16.49
C VAL A 330 -2.87 -10.92 -16.34
N ILE A 331 -3.37 -12.10 -16.06
CA ILE A 331 -4.80 -12.41 -16.01
C ILE A 331 -5.47 -11.92 -14.72
N SER A 332 -4.73 -11.95 -13.61
CA SER A 332 -5.21 -11.45 -12.32
C SER A 332 -4.11 -10.69 -11.61
N ALA A 333 -4.44 -9.49 -11.13
CA ALA A 333 -3.56 -8.67 -10.33
C ALA A 333 -4.21 -8.28 -8.99
N THR A 334 -3.38 -8.03 -7.98
CA THR A 334 -3.81 -7.53 -6.67
C THR A 334 -2.70 -6.71 -6.02
N PHE A 335 -3.02 -5.94 -4.98
CA PHE A 335 -2.09 -5.08 -4.27
C PHE A 335 -1.31 -4.13 -5.18
N PRO A 336 -1.97 -3.40 -6.09
CA PRO A 336 -1.26 -2.37 -6.84
C PRO A 336 -0.78 -1.31 -5.86
N HIS A 337 0.44 -0.84 -6.04
CA HIS A 337 0.96 0.36 -5.39
C HIS A 337 1.76 1.18 -6.39
N THR A 338 1.83 2.50 -6.20
CA THR A 338 2.47 3.39 -7.16
C THR A 338 3.25 4.49 -6.46
N SER A 339 4.33 4.92 -7.09
CA SER A 339 5.10 6.11 -6.73
C SER A 339 5.55 6.81 -8.00
N ALA A 340 5.78 8.11 -7.93
CA ALA A 340 6.22 8.93 -9.06
C ALA A 340 7.44 9.78 -8.67
N GLY A 341 8.27 10.06 -9.66
CA GLY A 341 9.45 10.92 -9.54
C GLY A 341 9.29 12.21 -10.34
N ASP A 342 10.15 12.40 -11.34
CA ASP A 342 10.04 13.52 -12.28
C ASP A 342 8.74 13.44 -13.12
N PRO A 343 8.27 14.52 -13.75
CA PRO A 343 7.03 14.54 -14.51
C PRO A 343 6.93 13.42 -15.55
N GLY A 344 5.85 12.62 -15.44
CA GLY A 344 5.59 11.50 -16.34
C GLY A 344 6.42 10.23 -16.05
N ARG A 345 7.18 10.18 -14.97
CA ARG A 345 7.98 9.03 -14.55
C ARG A 345 7.35 8.37 -13.35
N ILE A 346 6.87 7.17 -13.55
CA ILE A 346 6.13 6.41 -12.54
C ILE A 346 6.63 4.98 -12.45
N ALA A 347 6.52 4.42 -11.27
CA ALA A 347 6.67 3.00 -11.01
C ALA A 347 5.42 2.45 -10.32
N ILE A 348 5.01 1.26 -10.71
CA ILE A 348 3.86 0.57 -10.16
C ILE A 348 4.27 -0.86 -9.84
N THR A 349 3.92 -1.35 -8.67
CA THR A 349 4.09 -2.74 -8.28
C THR A 349 2.75 -3.42 -8.07
N TYR A 350 2.67 -4.71 -8.31
CA TYR A 350 1.49 -5.52 -8.00
C TYR A 350 1.87 -7.01 -7.95
N LEU A 351 1.09 -7.79 -7.24
CA LEU A 351 1.12 -9.25 -7.37
C LEU A 351 0.25 -9.66 -8.54
N GLY A 352 0.79 -10.49 -9.43
CA GLY A 352 0.10 -10.91 -10.64
C GLY A 352 0.24 -12.39 -10.92
N SER A 353 -0.71 -12.93 -11.68
CA SER A 353 -0.68 -14.29 -12.18
C SER A 353 -1.03 -14.35 -13.67
N GLU A 354 -0.29 -15.18 -14.41
CA GLU A 354 -0.54 -15.51 -15.80
C GLU A 354 -1.39 -16.80 -15.94
N ASP A 355 -1.70 -17.45 -14.82
CA ASP A 355 -2.48 -18.69 -14.81
C ASP A 355 -3.97 -18.42 -15.09
N ALA A 356 -4.56 -19.16 -16.03
CA ALA A 356 -5.99 -19.04 -16.36
C ALA A 356 -6.89 -19.29 -15.15
N ASP A 357 -6.44 -20.16 -14.22
CA ASP A 357 -7.18 -20.47 -12.98
C ASP A 357 -7.11 -19.35 -11.94
N ALA A 358 -6.30 -18.30 -12.17
CA ALA A 358 -6.22 -17.13 -11.30
C ALA A 358 -7.49 -16.28 -11.29
N LEU A 359 -8.39 -16.46 -12.24
CA LEU A 359 -9.71 -15.86 -12.24
C LEU A 359 -10.65 -16.45 -11.17
N GLY A 360 -10.18 -17.43 -10.42
CA GLY A 360 -10.90 -18.03 -9.31
C GLY A 360 -11.94 -19.05 -9.72
N GLN A 361 -12.51 -19.70 -8.71
CA GLN A 361 -13.58 -20.68 -8.86
C GLN A 361 -14.95 -20.05 -8.53
N PRO A 362 -16.06 -20.61 -9.02
CA PRO A 362 -17.38 -20.21 -8.55
C PRO A 362 -17.46 -20.29 -7.02
N ASN A 363 -18.21 -19.40 -6.41
CA ASN A 363 -18.44 -19.42 -4.98
C ASN A 363 -19.17 -20.71 -4.56
N ILE A 364 -19.34 -20.92 -3.25
CA ILE A 364 -20.00 -22.12 -2.70
C ILE A 364 -21.44 -22.29 -3.20
N ASP A 365 -22.09 -21.20 -3.59
CA ASP A 365 -23.45 -21.19 -4.14
C ASP A 365 -23.48 -21.46 -5.66
N GLY A 366 -22.30 -21.65 -6.28
CA GLY A 366 -22.15 -21.91 -7.72
C GLY A 366 -22.28 -20.67 -8.60
N GLU A 367 -22.40 -19.49 -8.01
CA GLU A 367 -22.39 -18.23 -8.78
C GLU A 367 -20.97 -17.95 -9.29
N PRO A 368 -20.85 -17.42 -10.51
CA PRO A 368 -19.56 -17.02 -11.03
C PRO A 368 -18.91 -16.00 -10.09
N TRP A 369 -17.67 -16.29 -9.71
CA TRP A 369 -16.89 -15.31 -9.02
C TRP A 369 -16.53 -14.14 -9.92
N ASP A 370 -16.37 -12.99 -9.32
CA ASP A 370 -15.87 -11.78 -9.98
C ASP A 370 -14.39 -11.88 -10.38
N GLY A 371 -13.81 -13.08 -10.33
CA GLY A 371 -12.53 -13.44 -10.90
C GLY A 371 -11.34 -12.71 -10.29
N ASN A 372 -11.09 -12.83 -9.01
CA ASN A 372 -9.93 -12.18 -8.40
C ASN A 372 -9.04 -13.18 -7.64
N ALA A 373 -7.78 -12.79 -7.38
CA ALA A 373 -6.77 -13.58 -6.69
C ALA A 373 -7.24 -14.12 -5.32
N HIS A 374 -8.23 -13.48 -4.72
CA HIS A 374 -8.85 -13.87 -3.46
C HIS A 374 -9.39 -15.32 -3.45
N TYR A 375 -9.79 -15.82 -4.62
CA TYR A 375 -10.41 -17.14 -4.77
C TYR A 375 -9.66 -18.06 -5.70
N ALA A 376 -8.41 -17.76 -5.98
CA ALA A 376 -7.55 -18.62 -6.77
C ALA A 376 -7.45 -20.02 -6.15
N THR A 377 -7.37 -21.03 -7.01
CA THR A 377 -7.17 -22.43 -6.55
C THR A 377 -5.77 -22.65 -6.02
N GLY A 378 -5.55 -23.72 -5.27
CA GLY A 378 -4.29 -24.06 -4.65
C GLY A 378 -3.08 -24.27 -5.59
N ASN A 379 -3.27 -24.18 -6.91
CA ASN A 379 -2.20 -24.34 -7.91
C ASN A 379 -1.83 -23.03 -8.60
N VAL A 380 -2.53 -21.94 -8.33
CA VAL A 380 -2.23 -20.65 -8.94
C VAL A 380 -1.04 -20.00 -8.25
N SER A 381 -0.08 -19.58 -9.05
CA SER A 381 1.11 -18.90 -8.58
C SER A 381 1.02 -17.39 -8.84
N HIS A 382 1.27 -16.60 -7.80
CA HIS A 382 1.33 -15.14 -7.90
C HIS A 382 2.77 -14.69 -7.75
N TYR A 383 3.20 -13.83 -8.66
CA TYR A 383 4.55 -13.28 -8.73
C TYR A 383 4.51 -11.77 -8.50
N LEU A 384 5.64 -11.21 -8.11
CA LEU A 384 5.81 -9.77 -8.05
C LEU A 384 6.10 -9.23 -9.46
N TYR A 385 5.32 -8.24 -9.88
CA TYR A 385 5.53 -7.48 -11.09
C TYR A 385 5.85 -6.03 -10.75
N VAL A 386 6.72 -5.45 -11.54
CA VAL A 386 7.00 -4.01 -11.53
C VAL A 386 6.79 -3.47 -12.93
N THR A 387 5.96 -2.44 -13.03
CA THR A 387 5.70 -1.71 -14.26
C THR A 387 6.19 -0.29 -14.08
N TYR A 388 6.90 0.24 -15.05
CA TYR A 388 7.35 1.63 -15.04
C TYR A 388 7.14 2.30 -16.38
N SER A 389 6.97 3.59 -16.36
CA SER A 389 6.88 4.43 -17.54
C SER A 389 7.75 5.66 -17.33
N LEU A 390 8.45 6.07 -18.39
CA LEU A 390 9.23 7.31 -18.44
C LEU A 390 8.48 8.43 -19.15
N ASN A 391 7.30 8.13 -19.68
CA ASN A 391 6.49 9.04 -20.47
C ASN A 391 4.98 8.88 -20.18
N ALA A 392 4.63 8.65 -18.92
CA ALA A 392 3.25 8.42 -18.51
C ALA A 392 2.30 9.60 -18.80
N LEU A 393 2.82 10.80 -19.10
CA LEU A 393 2.05 11.98 -19.50
C LEU A 393 1.79 12.08 -21.00
N ASP A 394 2.43 11.26 -21.83
CA ASP A 394 2.22 11.28 -23.27
C ASP A 394 0.82 10.76 -23.64
N GLU A 395 0.34 11.11 -24.84
CA GLU A 395 -0.92 10.60 -25.38
C GLU A 395 -0.88 9.06 -25.55
N ASN A 396 0.31 8.52 -25.86
CA ASN A 396 0.54 7.10 -26.01
C ASN A 396 1.71 6.67 -25.10
N PRO A 397 1.47 6.49 -23.81
CA PRO A 397 2.50 6.10 -22.87
C PRO A 397 3.00 4.68 -23.13
N ILE A 398 4.27 4.45 -22.83
CA ILE A 398 4.93 3.15 -22.93
C ILE A 398 5.15 2.62 -21.53
N PHE A 399 4.77 1.37 -21.31
CA PHE A 399 4.95 0.68 -20.04
C PHE A 399 5.92 -0.49 -20.21
N HIS A 400 6.94 -0.50 -19.37
CA HIS A 400 7.90 -1.58 -19.26
C HIS A 400 7.57 -2.38 -18.01
N THR A 401 7.14 -3.62 -18.19
CA THR A 401 6.76 -4.49 -17.08
C THR A 401 7.75 -5.64 -16.97
N GLN A 402 8.18 -5.91 -15.75
CA GLN A 402 9.08 -7.01 -15.45
C GLN A 402 8.49 -7.86 -14.33
N LYS A 403 8.47 -9.19 -14.57
CA LYS A 403 8.23 -10.17 -13.49
C LYS A 403 9.53 -10.32 -12.72
N VAL A 404 9.58 -9.77 -11.51
CA VAL A 404 10.84 -9.60 -10.77
C VAL A 404 11.12 -10.70 -9.77
N SER A 405 10.11 -11.41 -9.27
CA SER A 405 10.34 -12.59 -8.43
C SER A 405 10.55 -13.84 -9.29
N ALA A 406 11.64 -14.56 -9.06
CA ALA A 406 11.93 -15.84 -9.74
C ALA A 406 10.97 -16.94 -9.25
N ASP A 407 10.71 -16.96 -7.95
CA ASP A 407 9.76 -17.85 -7.29
C ASP A 407 8.42 -17.14 -7.02
N PRO A 408 7.31 -17.86 -6.92
CA PRO A 408 6.04 -17.24 -6.57
C PRO A 408 6.06 -16.67 -5.16
N VAL A 409 5.55 -15.46 -5.00
CA VAL A 409 5.34 -14.80 -3.70
C VAL A 409 4.19 -15.47 -2.94
N GLN A 410 3.22 -16.03 -3.67
CA GLN A 410 2.08 -16.74 -3.09
C GLN A 410 1.64 -17.85 -4.04
N VAL A 411 1.30 -19.00 -3.48
CA VAL A 411 0.63 -20.09 -4.19
C VAL A 411 -0.75 -20.30 -3.57
N GLY A 412 -1.77 -20.34 -4.42
CA GLY A 412 -3.16 -20.39 -4.00
C GLY A 412 -3.79 -18.99 -3.87
N SER A 413 -4.84 -18.89 -3.06
CA SER A 413 -5.60 -17.66 -2.89
C SER A 413 -4.80 -16.59 -2.11
N ILE A 414 -4.97 -15.34 -2.52
CA ILE A 414 -4.60 -14.17 -1.71
C ILE A 414 -5.87 -13.67 -1.04
N CYS A 415 -6.07 -14.04 0.20
CA CYS A 415 -7.32 -13.81 0.89
C CYS A 415 -7.37 -12.47 1.62
N LEU A 416 -8.24 -11.56 1.16
CA LEU A 416 -8.44 -10.24 1.75
C LEU A 416 -9.52 -10.22 2.85
N ASN A 417 -10.38 -11.24 2.91
CA ASN A 417 -11.50 -11.27 3.86
C ASN A 417 -11.53 -12.59 4.62
N SER A 418 -11.20 -12.57 5.89
CA SER A 418 -11.11 -13.76 6.73
C SER A 418 -12.42 -14.55 6.87
N GLY A 419 -13.58 -13.94 6.58
CA GLY A 419 -14.89 -14.61 6.59
C GLY A 419 -15.06 -15.54 5.39
N ASP A 420 -14.81 -15.04 4.21
CA ASP A 420 -15.06 -15.72 2.94
C ASP A 420 -14.00 -16.80 2.63
N CYS A 421 -12.78 -16.63 3.15
CA CYS A 421 -11.68 -17.56 2.87
C CYS A 421 -11.84 -18.92 3.53
N ARG A 422 -12.63 -19.03 4.57
CA ARG A 422 -12.88 -20.31 5.29
C ARG A 422 -13.60 -21.32 4.42
N ASP A 423 -14.39 -20.86 3.47
CA ASP A 423 -15.25 -21.71 2.63
C ASP A 423 -14.47 -22.37 1.48
N ILE A 424 -13.23 -21.91 1.21
CA ILE A 424 -12.39 -22.41 0.11
C ILE A 424 -11.26 -23.34 0.59
N GLY A 425 -11.35 -23.85 1.81
CA GLY A 425 -10.41 -24.85 2.33
C GLY A 425 -9.17 -24.32 3.05
N GLY A 426 -9.18 -23.07 3.46
CA GLY A 426 -8.13 -22.48 4.29
C GLY A 426 -7.98 -20.98 4.09
N SER A 427 -7.72 -20.29 5.16
CA SER A 427 -7.46 -18.85 5.13
C SER A 427 -5.97 -18.61 4.87
N ASN A 428 -5.63 -18.10 3.71
CA ASN A 428 -4.28 -17.62 3.39
C ASN A 428 -4.24 -16.10 3.45
N ARG A 429 -4.60 -15.52 4.60
CA ARG A 429 -4.49 -14.09 4.86
C ARG A 429 -3.07 -13.70 5.36
N ASN A 430 -2.09 -14.43 4.93
CA ASN A 430 -0.69 -14.25 5.33
C ASN A 430 -0.04 -12.99 4.74
N LEU A 431 -0.54 -12.47 3.62
CA LEU A 431 -0.04 -11.23 3.01
C LEU A 431 -0.78 -9.99 3.50
N LEU A 432 -1.90 -10.16 4.20
CA LEU A 432 -2.83 -9.12 4.62
C LEU A 432 -3.36 -8.28 3.44
N ASP A 433 -3.25 -6.94 3.44
CA ASP A 433 -4.09 -6.11 2.58
C ASP A 433 -3.34 -5.30 1.52
N PHE A 434 -2.01 -5.09 1.61
CA PHE A 434 -1.24 -4.30 0.63
C PHE A 434 0.26 -4.63 0.60
N ASN A 435 0.93 -4.18 -0.47
CA ASN A 435 2.37 -3.98 -0.59
C ASN A 435 2.63 -2.48 -0.65
N ASP A 436 3.90 -2.07 -0.62
CA ASP A 436 4.28 -0.67 -0.70
C ASP A 436 5.42 -0.44 -1.68
N LEU A 437 5.54 0.78 -2.19
CA LEU A 437 6.56 1.20 -3.13
C LEU A 437 6.95 2.66 -2.88
N HIS A 438 8.25 2.92 -2.87
CA HIS A 438 8.81 4.26 -2.71
C HIS A 438 9.87 4.53 -3.76
N ILE A 439 9.94 5.78 -4.27
CA ILE A 439 11.02 6.28 -5.11
C ILE A 439 11.79 7.31 -4.30
N ASP A 440 13.09 7.11 -4.15
CA ASP A 440 13.94 8.06 -3.43
C ASP A 440 14.36 9.26 -4.29
N LEU A 441 15.06 10.22 -3.67
CA LEU A 441 15.50 11.45 -4.33
C LEU A 441 16.50 11.22 -5.49
N GLU A 442 17.08 10.03 -5.58
CA GLU A 442 17.99 9.66 -6.66
C GLU A 442 17.28 8.84 -7.77
N GLY A 443 15.97 8.63 -7.64
CA GLY A 443 15.14 7.91 -8.59
C GLY A 443 15.25 6.40 -8.48
N ARG A 444 15.73 5.85 -7.36
CA ARG A 444 15.77 4.42 -7.12
C ARG A 444 14.42 3.95 -6.58
N VAL A 445 13.95 2.84 -7.11
CA VAL A 445 12.68 2.23 -6.71
C VAL A 445 12.92 1.21 -5.59
N TYR A 446 12.18 1.33 -4.52
CA TYR A 446 12.16 0.41 -3.38
C TYR A 446 10.77 -0.18 -3.23
N ILE A 447 10.68 -1.49 -3.05
CA ILE A 447 9.40 -2.18 -2.94
C ILE A 447 9.40 -3.05 -1.69
N ALA A 448 8.38 -2.90 -0.88
CA ALA A 448 8.12 -3.73 0.28
C ALA A 448 7.05 -4.78 -0.05
N ILE A 449 7.37 -6.03 0.18
CA ILE A 449 6.43 -7.15 0.02
C ILE A 449 6.49 -8.08 1.21
N ALA A 450 5.39 -8.77 1.47
CA ALA A 450 5.37 -9.96 2.29
C ALA A 450 5.42 -11.18 1.37
N ASP A 451 6.31 -12.15 1.66
CA ASP A 451 6.42 -13.40 0.93
C ASP A 451 5.67 -14.50 1.70
N GLY A 452 4.62 -15.02 1.08
CA GLY A 452 3.77 -16.05 1.70
C GLY A 452 4.23 -17.49 1.44
N CYS A 453 5.25 -17.70 0.60
CA CYS A 453 5.66 -19.04 0.15
C CYS A 453 6.95 -19.55 0.79
N THR A 454 7.77 -18.68 1.33
CA THR A 454 9.04 -19.09 1.92
C THR A 454 8.87 -19.31 3.42
N GLY A 455 8.73 -20.54 3.84
CA GLY A 455 8.58 -20.93 5.27
C GLY A 455 9.75 -20.55 6.18
N THR A 456 10.75 -19.78 5.71
CA THR A 456 11.93 -19.32 6.47
C THR A 456 12.58 -18.05 5.93
N VAL A 457 12.17 -17.50 4.78
CA VAL A 457 12.80 -16.30 4.19
C VAL A 457 11.72 -15.36 3.69
N SER A 458 11.51 -14.28 4.39
CA SER A 458 10.66 -13.19 3.96
C SER A 458 11.49 -12.30 3.04
N TYR A 459 11.26 -12.33 1.74
CA TYR A 459 11.81 -11.32 0.84
C TYR A 459 11.04 -10.04 1.04
N THR A 460 11.68 -9.06 1.62
CA THR A 460 10.95 -7.91 2.12
C THR A 460 11.36 -6.61 1.46
N HIS A 461 12.39 -6.65 0.63
CA HIS A 461 12.87 -5.45 -0.04
C HIS A 461 13.42 -5.75 -1.43
N LEU A 462 12.95 -5.01 -2.41
CA LEU A 462 13.43 -5.04 -3.78
C LEU A 462 13.98 -3.68 -4.15
N ARG A 463 15.17 -3.65 -4.71
CA ARG A 463 15.80 -2.44 -5.23
C ARG A 463 16.02 -2.59 -6.74
N ALA A 464 15.56 -1.63 -7.52
CA ALA A 464 15.93 -1.51 -8.92
C ALA A 464 17.18 -0.64 -9.05
N HIS A 465 18.15 -1.08 -9.84
CA HIS A 465 19.34 -0.33 -10.19
C HIS A 465 19.47 -0.29 -11.71
N GLU A 466 19.65 0.90 -12.26
CA GLU A 466 19.89 1.08 -13.69
C GLU A 466 21.35 0.71 -14.03
N THR A 467 21.54 -0.20 -15.00
CA THR A 467 22.87 -0.72 -15.38
C THR A 467 23.57 0.06 -16.48
N ARG A 468 22.89 1.05 -17.10
CA ARG A 468 23.47 1.86 -18.17
C ARG A 468 23.89 3.24 -17.66
N HIS A 469 25.19 3.48 -17.61
CA HIS A 469 25.82 4.75 -17.22
C HIS A 469 25.49 5.98 -18.10
N ASP A 470 24.81 5.83 -19.19
CA ASP A 470 24.51 6.85 -20.20
C ASP A 470 23.04 7.30 -20.20
N LEU A 471 22.20 6.66 -19.40
CA LEU A 471 20.84 7.07 -19.15
C LEU A 471 20.69 7.36 -17.65
N VAL A 472 21.18 8.50 -17.19
CA VAL A 472 20.77 9.04 -15.89
C VAL A 472 19.32 9.50 -16.05
N CYS A 473 18.44 8.51 -16.17
CA CYS A 473 17.02 8.73 -16.06
C CYS A 473 16.66 8.52 -14.59
N ARG A 474 16.46 9.63 -13.85
CA ARG A 474 15.76 9.58 -12.58
C ARG A 474 14.33 9.15 -12.89
N LEU A 475 13.85 8.09 -12.28
CA LEU A 475 12.42 7.79 -12.21
C LEU A 475 11.70 8.86 -11.41
#